data_a3cec63fc0263468b6b60d34584d5943
#
_entry.id   a3cec63fc0263468b6b60d34584d5943
#
_cell.length_a   1.000
_cell.length_b   1.000
_cell.length_c   1.000
_cell.angle_alpha   90.00
_cell.angle_beta   90.00
_cell.angle_gamma   90.00
#
_symmetry.space_group_name_H-M   'P 1'
#
loop_
_entity.id
_entity.type
_entity.pdbx_description
1 polymer ?
#
loop_
_entity_poly.entity_id
_entity_poly.type
_entity_poly.pdbx_seq_one_letter_code
_entity_poly.pdbx_strand_id
1 'polypeptide(L)' 'YSTDELIQLNNDTILGQGWGSAKATFRTALISTFSKRGLDLSNIISKEDGFTSVKHVPVRLEQNVLIPLQ' A
#
# COMPACT_ATOMS: atom_id res chain seq x y z
N TYR A 1 14.36 2.52 5.38
CA TYR A 1 13.55 1.31 5.59
C TYR A 1 13.71 0.35 4.42
N SER A 2 13.74 -0.94 4.69
CA SER A 2 13.69 -1.95 3.65
C SER A 2 12.28 -2.04 3.06
N THR A 3 12.16 -2.65 1.88
CA THR A 3 10.85 -2.88 1.27
C THR A 3 9.95 -3.72 2.17
N ASP A 4 10.51 -4.75 2.80
CA ASP A 4 9.74 -5.61 3.71
C ASP A 4 9.21 -4.82 4.91
N GLU A 5 10.01 -3.92 5.45
CA GLU A 5 9.57 -3.06 6.55
C GLU A 5 8.43 -2.14 6.13
N LEU A 6 8.52 -1.59 4.92
CA LEU A 6 7.45 -0.72 4.41
C LEU A 6 6.16 -1.50 4.17
N ILE A 7 6.26 -2.72 3.69
CA ILE A 7 5.10 -3.59 3.51
C ILE A 7 4.47 -3.91 4.86
N GLN A 8 5.29 -4.21 5.87
CA GLN A 8 4.80 -4.45 7.21
C GLN A 8 4.07 -3.24 7.77
N LEU A 9 4.61 -2.04 7.56
CA LEU A 9 3.95 -0.81 7.99
C LEU A 9 2.62 -0.60 7.28
N ASN A 10 2.55 -0.89 5.99
CA ASN A 10 1.29 -0.81 5.25
C ASN A 10 0.25 -1.75 5.84
N ASN A 11 0.64 -2.98 6.12
CA ASN A 11 -0.28 -3.97 6.66
C ASN A 11 -0.73 -3.59 8.06
N ASP A 12 0.18 -3.03 8.86
CA ASP A 12 -0.15 -2.56 10.21
C ASP A 12 -1.16 -1.40 10.17
N THR A 13 -1.06 -0.49 9.21
CA THR A 13 -2.03 0.60 9.11
C THR A 13 -3.42 0.09 8.72
N ILE A 14 -3.49 -1.00 7.98
CA ILE A 14 -4.78 -1.57 7.57
C ILE A 14 -5.40 -2.37 8.69
N LEU A 15 -4.61 -3.18 9.39
CA LEU A 15 -5.09 -4.09 10.42
C LEU A 15 -5.09 -3.45 11.81
N GLY A 16 -4.25 -2.43 12.01
CA GLY A 16 -4.11 -1.79 13.29
C GLY A 16 -5.19 -0.76 13.56
N GLN A 17 -5.36 -0.44 14.82
CA GLN A 17 -6.24 0.64 15.27
C GLN A 17 -5.37 1.72 15.92
N GLY A 18 -5.90 2.93 16.00
CA GLY A 18 -5.20 4.01 16.67
C GLY A 18 -4.41 4.95 15.76
N TRP A 19 -4.43 4.72 14.46
CA TRP A 19 -3.77 5.61 13.52
C TRP A 19 -4.54 6.92 13.27
N GLY A 20 -5.86 6.91 13.47
CA GLY A 20 -6.68 8.08 13.31
C GLY A 20 -6.59 8.68 11.91
N SER A 21 -6.61 10.02 11.84
CA SER A 21 -6.55 10.74 10.57
C SER A 21 -5.18 10.65 9.89
N ALA A 22 -4.12 10.34 10.65
CA ALA A 22 -2.78 10.20 10.09
C ALA A 22 -2.64 8.99 9.16
N LYS A 23 -3.54 8.03 9.26
CA LYS A 23 -3.53 6.81 8.49
C LYS A 23 -3.52 7.06 6.98
N ALA A 24 -4.42 7.92 6.51
CA ALA A 24 -4.53 8.22 5.08
C ALA A 24 -3.26 8.90 4.55
N THR A 25 -2.72 9.86 5.30
CA THR A 25 -1.49 10.54 4.92
C THR A 25 -0.31 9.58 4.86
N PHE A 26 -0.21 8.72 5.85
CA PHE A 26 0.87 7.74 5.91
C PHE A 26 0.80 6.76 4.75
N ARG A 27 -0.38 6.26 4.43
CA ARG A 27 -0.55 5.35 3.31
C ARG A 27 -0.22 5.99 1.97
N THR A 28 -0.59 7.27 1.79
CA THR A 28 -0.22 7.99 0.58
C THR A 28 1.29 8.04 0.42
N ALA A 29 2.01 8.31 1.50
CA ALA A 29 3.47 8.32 1.48
C ALA A 29 4.05 6.94 1.17
N LEU A 30 3.47 5.88 1.74
CA LEU A 30 3.92 4.52 1.47
C LEU A 30 3.74 4.14 0.01
N ILE A 31 2.59 4.44 -0.57
CA ILE A 31 2.31 4.12 -1.97
C ILE A 31 3.27 4.87 -2.88
N SER A 32 3.53 6.14 -2.60
CA SER A 32 4.51 6.91 -3.34
C SER A 32 5.90 6.28 -3.27
N THR A 33 6.30 5.82 -2.09
CA THR A 33 7.58 5.17 -1.89
C THR A 33 7.68 3.86 -2.66
N PHE A 34 6.63 3.05 -2.64
CA PHE A 34 6.60 1.81 -3.40
C PHE A 34 6.76 2.07 -4.89
N SER A 35 6.06 3.08 -5.40
CA SER A 35 6.18 3.47 -6.80
C SER A 35 7.60 3.89 -7.15
N LYS A 36 8.25 4.68 -6.29
CA LYS A 36 9.63 5.11 -6.49
C LYS A 36 10.62 3.96 -6.49
N ARG A 37 10.32 2.89 -5.78
CA ARG A 37 11.16 1.70 -5.73
C ARG A 37 10.94 0.77 -6.92
N GLY A 38 10.03 1.11 -7.82
CA GLY A 38 9.74 0.31 -9.00
C GLY A 38 8.84 -0.89 -8.75
N LEU A 39 8.11 -0.88 -7.65
CA LEU A 39 7.18 -1.98 -7.35
C LEU A 39 5.92 -1.85 -8.19
N ASP A 40 5.37 -2.98 -8.60
CA ASP A 40 4.13 -3.01 -9.36
C ASP A 40 2.95 -2.94 -8.41
N LEU A 41 2.16 -1.89 -8.53
CA LEU A 41 1.00 -1.64 -7.68
C LEU A 41 -0.33 -1.94 -8.38
N SER A 42 -0.28 -2.47 -9.60
CA SER A 42 -1.48 -2.61 -10.41
C SER A 42 -2.55 -3.50 -9.78
N ASN A 43 -2.13 -4.44 -8.92
CA ASN A 43 -3.06 -5.34 -8.26
C ASN A 43 -3.83 -4.69 -7.11
N ILE A 44 -3.36 -3.55 -6.62
CA ILE A 44 -4.01 -2.85 -5.50
C ILE A 44 -4.53 -1.47 -5.88
N ILE A 45 -4.35 -1.06 -7.13
CA ILE A 45 -4.84 0.21 -7.64
C ILE A 45 -6.05 -0.04 -8.53
N SER A 46 -7.12 0.66 -8.26
CA SER A 46 -8.32 0.67 -9.10
C SER A 46 -8.48 2.02 -9.76
N LYS A 47 -8.82 2.02 -11.04
CA LYS A 47 -9.15 3.24 -11.77
C LYS A 47 -10.59 3.15 -12.22
N GLU A 48 -11.45 3.95 -11.61
CA GLU A 48 -12.87 3.98 -11.94
C GLU A 48 -13.29 5.43 -12.16
N ASP A 49 -14.02 5.67 -13.24
CA ASP A 49 -14.56 7.00 -13.54
C ASP A 49 -13.49 8.10 -13.57
N GLY A 50 -12.29 7.76 -14.01
CA GLY A 50 -11.19 8.71 -14.05
C GLY A 50 -10.47 8.95 -12.73
N PHE A 51 -10.90 8.28 -11.68
CA PHE A 51 -10.26 8.38 -10.38
C PHE A 51 -9.39 7.17 -10.10
N THR A 52 -8.27 7.40 -9.44
CA THR A 52 -7.39 6.33 -8.99
C THR A 52 -7.60 6.12 -7.50
N SER A 53 -7.95 4.91 -7.10
CA SER A 53 -8.05 4.58 -5.69
C SER A 53 -7.18 3.38 -5.37
N VAL A 54 -6.69 3.33 -4.13
CA VAL A 54 -5.83 2.26 -3.66
C VAL A 54 -6.62 1.40 -2.69
N LYS A 55 -6.60 0.10 -2.91
CA LYS A 55 -7.32 -0.83 -2.05
C LYS A 55 -6.71 -0.85 -0.64
N HIS A 56 -7.56 -0.87 0.37
CA HIS A 56 -7.16 -0.93 1.77
C HIS A 56 -7.08 -2.39 2.21
N VAL A 57 -6.08 -3.10 1.69
CA VAL A 57 -5.90 -4.52 2.01
C VAL A 57 -4.45 -4.79 2.37
N PRO A 58 -4.18 -5.78 3.23
CA PRO A 58 -2.81 -6.22 3.46
C PRO A 58 -2.22 -6.77 2.17
N VAL A 59 -0.92 -6.64 2.00
CA VAL A 59 -0.24 -7.07 0.78
C VAL A 59 1.00 -7.87 1.12
N ARG A 60 1.47 -8.64 0.15
CA ARG A 60 2.77 -9.27 0.18
C ARG A 60 3.56 -8.90 -1.07
N LEU A 61 4.87 -9.04 -1.01
CA LEU A 61 5.73 -8.78 -2.15
C LEU A 61 6.10 -10.09 -2.83
N GLU A 62 5.95 -10.12 -4.14
CA GLU A 62 6.32 -11.27 -4.94
C GLU A 62 6.85 -10.78 -6.28
N GLN A 63 8.15 -10.97 -6.53
CA GLN A 63 8.81 -10.55 -7.78
C GLN A 63 8.54 -9.08 -8.12
N ASN A 64 8.70 -8.19 -7.15
CA ASN A 64 8.46 -6.75 -7.27
C ASN A 64 6.99 -6.40 -7.55
N VAL A 65 6.07 -7.32 -7.31
CA VAL A 65 4.63 -7.09 -7.46
C VAL A 65 3.98 -7.16 -6.08
N LEU A 66 3.16 -6.18 -5.74
CA LEU A 66 2.39 -6.22 -4.50
C LEU A 66 1.09 -6.97 -4.75
N ILE A 67 0.89 -8.03 -3.99
CA ILE A 67 -0.25 -8.94 -4.16
C ILE A 67 -1.16 -8.81 -2.95
N PRO A 68 -2.46 -8.50 -3.14
CA PRO A 68 -3.39 -8.41 -2.02
C PRO A 68 -3.58 -9.79 -1.36
N LEU A 69 -3.66 -9.77 -0.03
CA LEU A 69 -3.80 -10.98 0.77
C LEU A 69 -5.28 -11.31 1.06
N GLN A 70 -6.11 -11.19 0.07
CA GLN A 70 -7.51 -11.53 0.22
C GLN A 70 -8.00 -12.38 -0.92
#